data_1d97b881533cd0f12bf5713366aec3a4
#
_entry.id   1d97b881533cd0f12bf5713366aec3a4
#
_cell.length_a   1.000
_cell.length_b   1.000
_cell.length_c   1.000
_cell.angle_alpha   90.00
_cell.angle_beta   90.00
_cell.angle_gamma   90.00
#
_symmetry.space_group_name_H-M   'P 1'
#
loop_
_entity.id
_entity.type
_entity.pdbx_description
1 polymer ?
#
loop_
_entity_poly.entity_id
_entity_poly.type
_entity_poly.pdbx_seq_one_letter_code
_entity_poly.pdbx_strand_id
1 'polypeptide(L)'
;MNIELKGDNFELSFKYKPSIVDRIRQIPGRRFDGTRKVWIIPTRSRVDLERMIYQIQQFENINWLSGNEKREEEAVYDIPELPELVIPHNLKIQPYPYQLKGIARGLELKRFMNCDEPGLGKTLQSIATINIAGAFPCLVICPSSLKINWMREWEKFTDKKAMILTDKVRDTWTFFFQTGMHQVFIVNYESLKKYFVQRIKKSEGWTLRDVEFRNSINLFKSVIIDESHRCKSASTQQAKFCKGICTGKEWIIELTGTPVVNSPKDLIPQLAILNRMEDFGGYKPFVNRYC
;
A
#
# COMPACT_ATOMS: atom_id res chain seq x y z
N MET A 1 22.37 -21.59 -20.80
CA MET A 1 23.02 -20.26 -20.69
C MET A 1 24.00 -20.31 -19.54
N ASN A 2 25.24 -19.94 -19.76
CA ASN A 2 26.23 -19.78 -18.67
C ASN A 2 26.30 -18.31 -18.29
N ILE A 3 26.38 -18.05 -16.99
CA ILE A 3 26.49 -16.71 -16.41
C ILE A 3 27.68 -16.68 -15.47
N GLU A 4 28.57 -15.72 -15.65
CA GLU A 4 29.79 -15.56 -14.86
C GLU A 4 29.96 -14.11 -14.45
N LEU A 5 30.25 -13.85 -13.17
CA LEU A 5 30.58 -12.53 -12.68
C LEU A 5 32.05 -12.24 -12.93
N LYS A 6 32.36 -11.17 -13.66
CA LYS A 6 33.71 -10.68 -13.92
C LYS A 6 33.82 -9.19 -13.59
N GLY A 7 34.45 -8.90 -12.46
CA GLY A 7 34.50 -7.54 -11.93
C GLY A 7 33.07 -7.01 -11.72
N ASP A 8 32.77 -5.85 -12.26
CA ASP A 8 31.47 -5.18 -12.12
C ASP A 8 30.44 -5.59 -13.19
N ASN A 9 30.62 -6.73 -13.87
CA ASN A 9 29.73 -7.15 -14.94
C ASN A 9 29.44 -8.66 -14.89
N PHE A 10 28.24 -9.03 -15.27
CA PHE A 10 27.86 -10.40 -15.60
C PHE A 10 28.13 -10.65 -17.09
N GLU A 11 28.86 -11.71 -17.40
CA GLU A 11 29.05 -12.21 -18.76
C GLU A 11 28.13 -13.39 -19.02
N LEU A 12 27.29 -13.28 -20.06
CA LEU A 12 26.35 -14.31 -20.47
C LEU A 12 26.81 -14.95 -21.77
N SER A 13 26.97 -16.27 -21.76
CA SER A 13 27.28 -17.07 -22.96
C SER A 13 26.22 -18.13 -23.18
N PHE A 14 25.71 -18.24 -24.39
CA PHE A 14 24.68 -19.23 -24.77
C PHE A 14 24.64 -19.44 -26.29
N LYS A 15 24.05 -20.57 -26.70
CA LYS A 15 23.75 -20.81 -28.11
C LYS A 15 22.69 -19.81 -28.56
N TYR A 16 22.94 -19.14 -29.67
CA TYR A 16 22.06 -18.10 -30.19
C TYR A 16 20.60 -18.54 -30.26
N LYS A 17 19.73 -17.76 -29.58
CA LYS A 17 18.27 -17.88 -29.61
C LYS A 17 17.66 -16.49 -29.68
N PRO A 18 16.89 -16.14 -30.74
CA PRO A 18 16.31 -14.80 -30.92
C PRO A 18 15.52 -14.35 -29.70
N SER A 19 14.68 -15.23 -29.14
CA SER A 19 13.82 -14.93 -27.99
C SER A 19 14.60 -14.55 -26.72
N ILE A 20 15.80 -15.08 -26.52
CA ILE A 20 16.67 -14.71 -25.39
C ILE A 20 17.36 -13.38 -25.67
N VAL A 21 17.86 -13.20 -26.88
CA VAL A 21 18.53 -11.96 -27.30
C VAL A 21 17.59 -10.75 -27.16
N ASP A 22 16.33 -10.89 -27.58
CA ASP A 22 15.34 -9.81 -27.49
C ASP A 22 15.04 -9.42 -26.02
N ARG A 23 15.06 -10.38 -25.10
CA ARG A 23 14.91 -10.10 -23.66
C ARG A 23 16.15 -9.43 -23.09
N ILE A 24 17.37 -9.89 -23.46
CA ILE A 24 18.63 -9.25 -23.03
C ILE A 24 18.66 -7.79 -23.52
N ARG A 25 18.16 -7.51 -24.72
CA ARG A 25 18.08 -6.15 -25.27
C ARG A 25 17.22 -5.20 -24.46
N GLN A 26 16.38 -5.68 -23.56
CA GLN A 26 15.58 -4.85 -22.65
C GLN A 26 16.32 -4.47 -21.38
N ILE A 27 17.46 -5.13 -21.07
CA ILE A 27 18.22 -4.84 -19.84
C ILE A 27 19.03 -3.54 -20.03
N PRO A 28 18.92 -2.58 -19.11
CA PRO A 28 19.71 -1.34 -19.18
C PRO A 28 21.20 -1.58 -19.10
N GLY A 29 22.00 -0.85 -19.87
CA GLY A 29 23.45 -0.90 -19.82
C GLY A 29 24.11 -2.16 -20.41
N ARG A 30 23.33 -3.08 -21.00
CA ARG A 30 23.85 -4.25 -21.70
C ARG A 30 24.75 -3.87 -22.85
N ARG A 31 25.76 -4.70 -23.13
CA ARG A 31 26.67 -4.60 -24.28
C ARG A 31 26.95 -5.98 -24.82
N PHE A 32 27.07 -6.14 -26.13
CA PHE A 32 27.48 -7.38 -26.75
C PHE A 32 28.95 -7.28 -27.19
N ASP A 33 29.76 -8.24 -26.79
CA ASP A 33 31.13 -8.42 -27.24
C ASP A 33 31.13 -9.42 -28.39
N GLY A 34 31.28 -8.91 -29.60
CA GLY A 34 31.26 -9.72 -30.83
C GLY A 34 32.47 -10.64 -30.99
N THR A 35 33.61 -10.29 -30.41
CA THR A 35 34.84 -11.10 -30.47
C THR A 35 34.71 -12.34 -29.60
N ARG A 36 34.23 -12.16 -28.36
CA ARG A 36 34.06 -13.25 -27.38
C ARG A 36 32.69 -13.90 -27.46
N LYS A 37 31.77 -13.33 -28.25
CA LYS A 37 30.36 -13.77 -28.39
C LYS A 37 29.61 -13.87 -27.06
N VAL A 38 29.83 -12.90 -26.18
CA VAL A 38 29.19 -12.81 -24.87
C VAL A 38 28.40 -11.51 -24.72
N TRP A 39 27.30 -11.57 -23.96
CA TRP A 39 26.59 -10.39 -23.51
C TRP A 39 27.17 -9.96 -22.16
N ILE A 40 27.39 -8.66 -22.02
CA ILE A 40 27.94 -8.04 -20.81
C ILE A 40 26.83 -7.19 -20.20
N ILE A 41 26.48 -7.47 -18.94
CA ILE A 41 25.44 -6.80 -18.18
C ILE A 41 26.04 -6.25 -16.89
N PRO A 42 25.98 -4.94 -16.64
CA PRO A 42 26.55 -4.37 -15.44
C PRO A 42 25.84 -4.88 -14.18
N THR A 43 26.56 -5.04 -13.07
CA THR A 43 26.03 -5.54 -11.78
C THR A 43 24.87 -4.69 -11.25
N ARG A 44 24.84 -3.39 -11.54
CA ARG A 44 23.71 -2.50 -11.23
C ARG A 44 22.38 -2.91 -11.87
N SER A 45 22.42 -3.69 -12.96
CA SER A 45 21.26 -4.23 -13.67
C SER A 45 20.96 -5.69 -13.28
N ARG A 46 21.46 -6.15 -12.13
CA ARG A 46 21.26 -7.52 -11.62
C ARG A 46 19.77 -7.89 -11.51
N VAL A 47 18.94 -7.01 -11.01
CA VAL A 47 17.50 -7.25 -10.84
C VAL A 47 16.82 -7.53 -12.18
N ASP A 48 17.17 -6.76 -13.22
CA ASP A 48 16.61 -6.98 -14.56
C ASP A 48 17.16 -8.28 -15.19
N LEU A 49 18.40 -8.63 -14.92
CA LEU A 49 18.98 -9.91 -15.30
C LEU A 49 18.25 -11.08 -14.63
N GLU A 50 18.05 -11.04 -13.33
CA GLU A 50 17.34 -12.08 -12.56
C GLU A 50 15.88 -12.23 -13.02
N ARG A 51 15.19 -11.12 -13.29
CA ARG A 51 13.84 -11.14 -13.87
C ARG A 51 13.82 -11.82 -15.24
N MET A 52 14.76 -11.53 -16.08
CA MET A 52 14.90 -12.18 -17.40
C MET A 52 15.20 -13.69 -17.24
N ILE A 53 16.10 -14.06 -16.34
CA ILE A 53 16.42 -15.46 -16.03
C ILE A 53 15.17 -16.20 -15.57
N TYR A 54 14.41 -15.65 -14.65
CA TYR A 54 13.14 -16.24 -14.18
C TYR A 54 12.17 -16.53 -15.31
N GLN A 55 12.10 -15.66 -16.31
CA GLN A 55 11.21 -15.83 -17.47
C GLN A 55 11.69 -16.90 -18.44
N ILE A 56 13.00 -17.20 -18.51
CA ILE A 56 13.56 -18.15 -19.48
C ILE A 56 13.93 -19.51 -18.87
N GLN A 57 14.01 -19.64 -17.55
CA GLN A 57 14.41 -20.88 -16.87
C GLN A 57 13.48 -22.07 -17.14
N GLN A 58 12.24 -21.81 -17.59
CA GLN A 58 11.29 -22.87 -17.96
C GLN A 58 11.67 -23.60 -19.27
N PHE A 59 12.48 -22.98 -20.13
CA PHE A 59 12.86 -23.52 -21.45
C PHE A 59 14.34 -23.38 -21.78
N GLU A 60 15.15 -22.87 -20.84
CA GLU A 60 16.60 -22.73 -20.97
C GLU A 60 17.31 -23.13 -19.68
N ASN A 61 18.30 -24.00 -19.77
CA ASN A 61 19.12 -24.36 -18.63
C ASN A 61 20.06 -23.20 -18.27
N ILE A 62 19.96 -22.71 -17.07
CA ILE A 62 20.79 -21.64 -16.53
C ILE A 62 21.89 -22.23 -15.65
N ASN A 63 23.14 -21.94 -15.99
CA ASN A 63 24.31 -22.40 -15.26
C ASN A 63 25.11 -21.17 -14.79
N TRP A 64 25.08 -20.91 -13.48
CA TRP A 64 25.89 -19.89 -12.87
C TRP A 64 27.28 -20.44 -12.59
N LEU A 65 28.29 -19.89 -13.25
CA LEU A 65 29.69 -20.24 -13.02
C LEU A 65 30.26 -19.44 -11.83
N SER A 66 29.79 -18.20 -11.65
CA SER A 66 30.11 -17.35 -10.50
C SER A 66 29.07 -16.23 -10.38
N GLY A 67 29.05 -15.54 -9.23
CA GLY A 67 28.15 -14.41 -8.99
C GLY A 67 26.71 -14.80 -8.72
N ASN A 68 26.42 -16.10 -8.56
CA ASN A 68 25.16 -16.61 -8.05
C ASN A 68 25.20 -16.79 -6.52
N GLU A 69 26.24 -16.28 -5.90
CA GLU A 69 26.21 -16.18 -4.45
C GLU A 69 24.95 -15.40 -4.13
N LYS A 70 23.99 -16.10 -3.53
CA LYS A 70 22.83 -15.46 -2.94
C LYS A 70 23.41 -14.29 -2.15
N ARG A 71 22.89 -13.09 -2.36
CA ARG A 71 23.14 -12.00 -1.41
C ARG A 71 23.09 -12.68 -0.06
N GLU A 72 24.20 -12.64 0.67
CA GLU A 72 24.23 -13.12 2.03
C GLU A 72 22.91 -12.75 2.63
N GLU A 73 22.12 -13.78 2.91
CA GLU A 73 20.85 -13.74 3.61
C GLU A 73 20.10 -12.43 3.38
N GLU A 74 19.04 -12.46 2.59
CA GLU A 74 17.92 -11.62 2.93
C GLU A 74 17.94 -11.60 4.42
N ALA A 75 18.28 -10.45 5.01
CA ALA A 75 18.30 -10.32 6.45
C ALA A 75 17.01 -11.01 6.88
N VAL A 76 17.13 -12.16 7.54
CA VAL A 76 16.00 -12.85 8.13
C VAL A 76 15.51 -11.78 9.06
N TYR A 77 14.57 -10.97 8.55
CA TYR A 77 13.84 -10.07 9.40
C TYR A 77 13.19 -11.05 10.36
N ASP A 78 13.70 -11.08 11.56
CA ASP A 78 13.07 -11.73 12.66
C ASP A 78 11.68 -11.08 12.75
N ILE A 79 10.74 -11.67 11.98
CA ILE A 79 9.38 -11.18 11.93
C ILE A 79 8.86 -11.52 13.31
N PRO A 80 8.72 -10.54 14.19
CA PRO A 80 8.30 -10.81 15.55
C PRO A 80 6.99 -11.61 15.47
N GLU A 81 6.87 -12.66 16.28
CA GLU A 81 5.63 -13.41 16.36
C GLU A 81 4.47 -12.44 16.50
N LEU A 82 3.47 -12.60 15.65
CA LEU A 82 2.31 -11.73 15.69
C LEU A 82 1.60 -11.94 17.04
N PRO A 83 1.24 -10.86 17.74
CA PRO A 83 0.60 -10.95 19.03
C PRO A 83 -0.71 -11.73 18.94
N GLU A 84 -1.04 -12.47 19.98
CA GLU A 84 -2.35 -13.07 20.11
C GLU A 84 -3.38 -12.03 20.56
N LEU A 85 -4.60 -12.11 20.05
CA LEU A 85 -5.69 -11.25 20.49
C LEU A 85 -6.23 -11.78 21.83
N VAL A 86 -5.82 -11.11 22.90
CA VAL A 86 -6.25 -11.45 24.27
C VAL A 86 -7.59 -10.78 24.64
N ILE A 87 -7.97 -9.73 23.90
CA ILE A 87 -9.16 -8.94 24.19
C ILE A 87 -10.39 -9.57 23.54
N PRO A 88 -11.50 -9.80 24.29
CA PRO A 88 -12.75 -10.23 23.70
C PRO A 88 -13.22 -9.28 22.60
N HIS A 89 -13.64 -9.81 21.46
CA HIS A 89 -14.16 -9.01 20.37
C HIS A 89 -15.68 -9.12 20.28
N ASN A 90 -16.35 -7.97 20.15
CA ASN A 90 -17.81 -7.92 19.96
C ASN A 90 -18.16 -7.99 18.47
N LEU A 91 -17.64 -9.01 17.78
CA LEU A 91 -17.93 -9.26 16.37
C LEU A 91 -19.02 -10.33 16.27
N LYS A 92 -19.91 -10.18 15.30
CA LYS A 92 -20.96 -11.14 14.99
C LYS A 92 -20.43 -12.43 14.36
N ILE A 93 -19.19 -12.41 13.86
CA ILE A 93 -18.54 -13.53 13.19
C ILE A 93 -17.21 -13.79 13.87
N GLN A 94 -16.87 -15.07 14.05
CA GLN A 94 -15.56 -15.48 14.56
C GLN A 94 -14.50 -15.32 13.47
N PRO A 95 -13.48 -14.45 13.63
CA PRO A 95 -12.36 -14.35 12.70
C PRO A 95 -11.50 -15.63 12.71
N TYR A 96 -10.84 -15.91 11.61
CA TYR A 96 -9.83 -16.97 11.55
C TYR A 96 -8.60 -16.64 12.41
N PRO A 97 -7.82 -17.65 12.87
CA PRO A 97 -6.65 -17.41 13.73
C PRO A 97 -5.66 -16.38 13.16
N TYR A 98 -5.35 -16.45 11.88
CA TYR A 98 -4.46 -15.47 11.23
C TYR A 98 -5.04 -14.04 11.21
N GLN A 99 -6.37 -13.92 11.07
CA GLN A 99 -7.05 -12.62 11.13
C GLN A 99 -7.00 -12.04 12.55
N LEU A 100 -7.14 -12.88 13.58
CA LEU A 100 -7.01 -12.45 14.97
C LEU A 100 -5.61 -11.89 15.24
N LYS A 101 -4.55 -12.54 14.72
CA LYS A 101 -3.18 -12.03 14.81
C LYS A 101 -3.04 -10.68 14.08
N GLY A 102 -3.61 -10.54 12.89
CA GLY A 102 -3.62 -9.28 12.14
C GLY A 102 -4.35 -8.16 12.87
N ILE A 103 -5.49 -8.46 13.51
CA ILE A 103 -6.25 -7.52 14.33
C ILE A 103 -5.44 -7.09 15.56
N ALA A 104 -4.82 -8.04 16.27
CA ALA A 104 -3.99 -7.75 17.44
C ALA A 104 -2.82 -6.81 17.06
N ARG A 105 -2.15 -7.11 15.95
CA ARG A 105 -1.09 -6.25 15.43
C ARG A 105 -1.60 -4.86 15.04
N GLY A 106 -2.79 -4.80 14.44
CA GLY A 106 -3.45 -3.52 14.09
C GLY A 106 -3.77 -2.67 15.31
N LEU A 107 -4.22 -3.27 16.41
CA LEU A 107 -4.48 -2.59 17.68
C LEU A 107 -3.19 -2.00 18.29
N GLU A 108 -2.09 -2.71 18.17
CA GLU A 108 -0.79 -2.25 18.64
C GLU A 108 -0.25 -1.08 17.80
N LEU A 109 -0.29 -1.21 16.47
CA LEU A 109 0.28 -0.24 15.53
C LEU A 109 -0.55 1.03 15.36
N LYS A 110 -1.87 0.94 15.44
CA LYS A 110 -2.87 2.02 15.23
C LYS A 110 -2.83 2.66 13.83
N ARG A 111 -1.65 2.79 13.23
CA ARG A 111 -1.44 3.32 11.87
C ARG A 111 -0.64 2.31 11.08
N PHE A 112 -1.28 1.66 10.13
CA PHE A 112 -0.64 0.57 9.38
C PHE A 112 -1.28 0.38 8.01
N MET A 113 -0.54 -0.31 7.16
CA MET A 113 -1.02 -0.80 5.87
C MET A 113 -1.20 -2.30 5.97
N ASN A 114 -2.41 -2.78 5.68
CA ASN A 114 -2.67 -4.20 5.52
C ASN A 114 -2.51 -4.56 4.03
N CYS A 115 -1.45 -5.30 3.74
CA CYS A 115 -1.07 -5.73 2.40
C CYS A 115 -1.38 -7.21 2.14
N ASP A 116 -2.25 -7.83 2.94
CA ASP A 116 -2.66 -9.21 2.73
C ASP A 116 -3.19 -9.41 1.30
N GLU A 117 -3.04 -10.61 0.78
CA GLU A 117 -3.58 -10.96 -0.54
C GLU A 117 -5.11 -10.76 -0.61
N PRO A 118 -5.66 -10.56 -1.81
CA PRO A 118 -7.11 -10.56 -2.01
C PRO A 118 -7.76 -11.83 -1.45
N GLY A 119 -8.89 -11.67 -0.75
CA GLY A 119 -9.62 -12.80 -0.16
C GLY A 119 -9.25 -13.13 1.28
N LEU A 120 -8.15 -12.66 1.84
CA LEU A 120 -7.73 -12.93 3.24
C LEU A 120 -8.48 -12.10 4.29
N GLY A 121 -9.47 -11.31 3.89
CA GLY A 121 -10.36 -10.61 4.82
C GLY A 121 -9.78 -9.32 5.39
N LYS A 122 -9.01 -8.56 4.62
CA LYS A 122 -8.52 -7.22 5.02
C LYS A 122 -9.62 -6.32 5.55
N THR A 123 -10.81 -6.36 4.92
CA THR A 123 -12.00 -5.60 5.34
C THR A 123 -12.43 -5.99 6.75
N LEU A 124 -12.55 -7.29 7.04
CA LEU A 124 -12.90 -7.78 8.39
C LEU A 124 -11.86 -7.35 9.42
N GLN A 125 -10.58 -7.52 9.12
CA GLN A 125 -9.49 -7.15 10.04
C GLN A 125 -9.53 -5.66 10.38
N SER A 126 -9.73 -4.78 9.39
CA SER A 126 -9.81 -3.33 9.61
C SER A 126 -11.05 -2.92 10.41
N ILE A 127 -12.21 -3.49 10.07
CA ILE A 127 -13.47 -3.28 10.81
C ILE A 127 -13.32 -3.71 12.27
N ALA A 128 -12.78 -4.91 12.49
CA ALA A 128 -12.56 -5.46 13.82
C ALA A 128 -11.60 -4.61 14.64
N THR A 129 -10.48 -4.17 14.06
CA THR A 129 -9.51 -3.30 14.71
C THR A 129 -10.18 -2.01 15.21
N ILE A 130 -10.91 -1.30 14.34
CA ILE A 130 -11.60 -0.06 14.72
C ILE A 130 -12.72 -0.31 15.73
N ASN A 131 -13.47 -1.41 15.59
CA ASN A 131 -14.56 -1.75 16.49
C ASN A 131 -14.05 -2.05 17.91
N ILE A 132 -13.00 -2.86 18.04
CA ILE A 132 -12.38 -3.21 19.33
C ILE A 132 -11.74 -1.96 19.97
N ALA A 133 -11.05 -1.14 19.18
CA ALA A 133 -10.44 0.11 19.64
C ALA A 133 -11.48 1.17 20.06
N GLY A 134 -12.76 1.02 19.71
CA GLY A 134 -13.79 2.04 19.96
C GLY A 134 -13.50 3.37 19.25
N ALA A 135 -12.75 3.34 18.15
CA ALA A 135 -12.22 4.53 17.48
C ALA A 135 -13.26 5.16 16.52
N PHE A 136 -14.41 5.56 17.07
CA PHE A 136 -15.53 6.18 16.34
C PHE A 136 -15.64 7.67 16.60
N PRO A 137 -16.19 8.46 15.63
CA PRO A 137 -16.65 8.02 14.30
C PRO A 137 -15.48 7.62 13.38
N CYS A 138 -15.76 6.63 12.51
CA CYS A 138 -14.82 6.13 11.51
C CYS A 138 -15.20 6.66 10.12
N LEU A 139 -14.24 7.14 9.37
CA LEU A 139 -14.38 7.46 7.94
C LEU A 139 -13.79 6.32 7.10
N VAL A 140 -14.56 5.79 6.16
CA VAL A 140 -14.09 4.85 5.14
C VAL A 140 -14.01 5.57 3.80
N ILE A 141 -12.82 5.61 3.24
CA ILE A 141 -12.54 6.14 1.89
C ILE A 141 -12.30 4.94 0.98
N CYS A 142 -13.15 4.74 -0.02
CA CYS A 142 -13.07 3.57 -0.89
C CYS A 142 -13.45 3.91 -2.35
N PRO A 143 -13.19 3.03 -3.32
CA PRO A 143 -13.74 3.14 -4.67
C PRO A 143 -15.26 3.24 -4.66
N SER A 144 -15.83 4.00 -5.61
CA SER A 144 -17.28 4.25 -5.67
C SER A 144 -18.10 2.96 -5.73
N SER A 145 -17.63 1.95 -6.43
CA SER A 145 -18.29 0.64 -6.56
C SER A 145 -18.35 -0.16 -5.26
N LEU A 146 -17.44 0.11 -4.29
CA LEU A 146 -17.33 -0.65 -3.06
C LEU A 146 -18.11 -0.06 -1.88
N LYS A 147 -18.70 1.13 -2.00
CA LYS A 147 -19.41 1.80 -0.90
C LYS A 147 -20.52 0.95 -0.27
N ILE A 148 -21.35 0.33 -1.11
CA ILE A 148 -22.45 -0.52 -0.63
C ILE A 148 -21.89 -1.78 0.04
N ASN A 149 -20.81 -2.36 -0.50
CA ASN A 149 -20.17 -3.49 0.11
C ASN A 149 -19.62 -3.16 1.51
N TRP A 150 -18.93 -2.03 1.65
CA TRP A 150 -18.44 -1.54 2.93
C TRP A 150 -19.55 -1.35 3.96
N MET A 151 -20.67 -0.78 3.57
CA MET A 151 -21.82 -0.62 4.46
C MET A 151 -22.34 -1.98 4.94
N ARG A 152 -22.51 -2.95 4.03
CA ARG A 152 -22.97 -4.31 4.36
C ARG A 152 -21.98 -5.05 5.24
N GLU A 153 -20.69 -4.90 5.02
CA GLU A 153 -19.65 -5.55 5.82
C GLU A 153 -19.65 -5.03 7.28
N TRP A 154 -19.80 -3.71 7.48
CA TRP A 154 -19.97 -3.16 8.83
C TRP A 154 -21.17 -3.73 9.56
N GLU A 155 -22.32 -3.80 8.92
CA GLU A 155 -23.57 -4.36 9.50
C GLU A 155 -23.47 -5.87 9.73
N LYS A 156 -22.78 -6.57 8.86
CA LYS A 156 -22.54 -8.01 8.95
C LYS A 156 -21.62 -8.38 10.12
N PHE A 157 -20.57 -7.62 10.35
CA PHE A 157 -19.55 -7.96 11.34
C PHE A 157 -19.78 -7.33 12.70
N THR A 158 -20.49 -6.21 12.77
CA THR A 158 -20.65 -5.42 14.00
C THR A 158 -22.08 -4.92 14.17
N ASP A 159 -22.38 -4.36 15.36
CA ASP A 159 -23.64 -3.64 15.61
C ASP A 159 -23.57 -2.16 15.22
N LYS A 160 -22.48 -1.71 14.60
CA LYS A 160 -22.30 -0.33 14.20
C LYS A 160 -23.02 -0.05 12.89
N LYS A 161 -23.72 1.11 12.84
CA LYS A 161 -24.42 1.54 11.64
C LYS A 161 -23.52 2.40 10.77
N ALA A 162 -23.50 2.08 9.49
CA ALA A 162 -22.73 2.79 8.48
C ALA A 162 -23.65 3.63 7.57
N MET A 163 -23.18 4.81 7.19
CA MET A 163 -23.87 5.72 6.28
C MET A 163 -22.99 6.02 5.08
N ILE A 164 -23.53 5.87 3.88
CA ILE A 164 -22.90 6.35 2.65
C ILE A 164 -23.18 7.85 2.51
N LEU A 165 -22.11 8.64 2.39
CA LEU A 165 -22.22 10.06 2.13
C LEU A 165 -22.71 10.29 0.69
N THR A 166 -23.94 10.78 0.56
CA THR A 166 -24.61 11.12 -0.70
C THR A 166 -25.02 12.59 -0.69
N ASP A 167 -25.35 13.14 -1.84
CA ASP A 167 -25.75 14.55 -1.94
C ASP A 167 -26.91 14.91 -1.04
N LYS A 168 -27.82 13.98 -0.79
CA LYS A 168 -28.99 14.16 0.08
C LYS A 168 -28.62 14.40 1.55
N VAL A 169 -27.47 13.90 2.00
CA VAL A 169 -27.02 14.02 3.41
C VAL A 169 -25.81 14.95 3.57
N ARG A 170 -25.45 15.68 2.52
CA ARG A 170 -24.22 16.50 2.48
C ARG A 170 -24.10 17.46 3.65
N ASP A 171 -25.16 18.15 3.98
CA ASP A 171 -25.13 19.20 5.02
C ASP A 171 -25.68 18.70 6.37
N THR A 172 -26.20 17.47 6.42
CA THR A 172 -26.85 16.90 7.61
C THR A 172 -26.13 15.67 8.18
N TRP A 173 -25.11 15.12 7.52
CA TRP A 173 -24.47 13.88 7.94
C TRP A 173 -23.86 13.98 9.37
N THR A 174 -23.39 15.15 9.77
CA THR A 174 -22.84 15.38 11.11
C THR A 174 -23.90 15.21 12.22
N PHE A 175 -25.18 15.53 11.92
CA PHE A 175 -26.28 15.33 12.84
C PHE A 175 -26.50 13.84 13.15
N PHE A 176 -26.37 12.97 12.16
CA PHE A 176 -26.51 11.52 12.36
C PHE A 176 -25.43 10.94 13.26
N PHE A 177 -24.25 11.53 13.29
CA PHE A 177 -23.22 11.19 14.27
C PHE A 177 -23.57 11.74 15.66
N GLN A 178 -23.92 13.01 15.77
CA GLN A 178 -24.24 13.67 17.05
C GLN A 178 -25.40 13.00 17.78
N THR A 179 -26.38 12.48 17.05
CA THR A 179 -27.51 11.72 17.61
C THR A 179 -27.18 10.24 17.89
N GLY A 180 -25.95 9.80 17.63
CA GLY A 180 -25.55 8.41 17.80
C GLY A 180 -26.16 7.41 16.81
N MET A 181 -26.88 7.90 15.79
CA MET A 181 -27.56 7.05 14.81
C MET A 181 -26.59 6.28 13.91
N HIS A 182 -25.43 6.88 13.59
CA HIS A 182 -24.39 6.27 12.75
C HIS A 182 -23.00 6.53 13.33
N GLN A 183 -22.16 5.51 13.30
CA GLN A 183 -20.78 5.55 13.80
C GLN A 183 -19.75 5.51 12.68
N VAL A 184 -20.19 5.12 11.46
CA VAL A 184 -19.31 4.92 10.30
C VAL A 184 -19.84 5.71 9.11
N PHE A 185 -18.94 6.41 8.42
CA PHE A 185 -19.27 7.23 7.26
C PHE A 185 -18.42 6.80 6.07
N ILE A 186 -19.06 6.53 4.94
CA ILE A 186 -18.42 5.96 3.75
C ILE A 186 -18.47 6.97 2.62
N VAL A 187 -17.31 7.25 2.02
CA VAL A 187 -17.16 8.21 0.93
C VAL A 187 -16.24 7.63 -0.16
N ASN A 188 -16.45 8.02 -1.40
CA ASN A 188 -15.50 7.70 -2.47
C ASN A 188 -14.46 8.82 -2.67
N TYR A 189 -13.33 8.46 -3.24
CA TYR A 189 -12.19 9.36 -3.46
C TYR A 189 -12.57 10.66 -4.19
N GLU A 190 -13.38 10.53 -5.22
CA GLU A 190 -13.80 11.65 -6.07
C GLU A 190 -14.67 12.67 -5.32
N SER A 191 -15.33 12.21 -4.26
CA SER A 191 -16.23 13.05 -3.45
C SER A 191 -15.55 13.75 -2.27
N LEU A 192 -14.27 13.44 -1.96
CA LEU A 192 -13.57 14.03 -0.81
C LEU A 192 -13.57 15.55 -0.83
N LYS A 193 -13.31 16.16 -2.01
CA LYS A 193 -13.37 17.62 -2.16
C LYS A 193 -14.72 18.17 -1.74
N LYS A 194 -15.80 17.56 -2.20
CA LYS A 194 -17.17 18.01 -1.97
C LYS A 194 -17.57 18.03 -0.51
N TYR A 195 -17.17 17.01 0.25
CA TYR A 195 -17.58 16.86 1.66
C TYR A 195 -16.64 17.53 2.64
N PHE A 196 -15.34 17.54 2.37
CA PHE A 196 -14.34 17.85 3.38
C PHE A 196 -13.47 19.06 3.07
N VAL A 197 -13.48 19.57 1.83
CA VAL A 197 -12.71 20.75 1.47
C VAL A 197 -13.63 21.97 1.47
N GLN A 198 -13.23 23.00 2.21
CA GLN A 198 -13.92 24.28 2.23
C GLN A 198 -13.50 25.13 1.03
N ARG A 199 -12.19 25.26 0.84
CA ARG A 199 -11.63 26.02 -0.27
C ARG A 199 -10.18 25.60 -0.57
N ILE A 200 -9.71 25.88 -1.79
CA ILE A 200 -8.31 25.80 -2.19
C ILE A 200 -7.86 27.22 -2.52
N LYS A 201 -6.79 27.71 -1.85
CA LYS A 201 -6.34 29.10 -1.90
C LYS A 201 -5.76 29.51 -3.26
N LYS A 202 -5.25 28.55 -4.04
CA LYS A 202 -4.66 28.77 -5.36
C LYS A 202 -5.43 28.02 -6.43
N SER A 203 -5.52 28.61 -7.62
CA SER A 203 -6.16 27.97 -8.78
C SER A 203 -5.30 26.85 -9.39
N GLU A 204 -3.97 27.06 -9.45
CA GLU A 204 -3.01 26.15 -10.08
C GLU A 204 -1.81 25.89 -9.18
N GLY A 205 -1.12 24.78 -9.40
CA GLY A 205 0.11 24.43 -8.67
C GLY A 205 -0.06 24.29 -7.16
N TRP A 206 -1.30 24.08 -6.67
CA TRP A 206 -1.60 24.04 -5.24
C TRP A 206 -1.03 22.79 -4.54
N THR A 207 -0.64 22.99 -3.32
CA THR A 207 -0.14 21.95 -2.40
C THR A 207 -1.15 21.68 -1.29
N LEU A 208 -0.89 20.72 -0.43
CA LEU A 208 -1.73 20.45 0.74
C LEU A 208 -1.86 21.68 1.66
N ARG A 209 -0.84 22.54 1.74
CA ARG A 209 -0.86 23.78 2.55
C ARG A 209 -1.86 24.82 2.05
N ASP A 210 -2.24 24.72 0.78
CA ASP A 210 -3.22 25.62 0.16
C ASP A 210 -4.67 25.15 0.34
N VAL A 211 -4.89 23.96 0.93
CA VAL A 211 -6.20 23.38 1.14
C VAL A 211 -6.73 23.73 2.53
N GLU A 212 -7.86 24.36 2.58
CA GLU A 212 -8.64 24.56 3.81
C GLU A 212 -9.71 23.49 3.91
N PHE A 213 -9.58 22.65 4.94
CA PHE A 213 -10.56 21.60 5.21
C PHE A 213 -11.70 22.13 6.06
N ARG A 214 -12.89 21.55 5.93
CA ARG A 214 -14.02 21.79 6.81
C ARG A 214 -13.72 21.23 8.20
N ASN A 215 -14.15 21.90 9.25
CA ASN A 215 -13.96 21.45 10.62
C ASN A 215 -14.53 20.06 10.91
N SER A 216 -15.52 19.63 10.12
CA SER A 216 -16.13 18.30 10.25
C SER A 216 -15.15 17.13 10.10
N ILE A 217 -13.98 17.30 9.46
CA ILE A 217 -12.96 16.26 9.43
C ILE A 217 -12.45 15.91 10.84
N ASN A 218 -12.47 16.86 11.76
CA ASN A 218 -11.97 16.68 13.14
C ASN A 218 -12.89 15.78 13.97
N LEU A 219 -14.09 15.53 13.54
CA LEU A 219 -15.01 14.59 14.19
C LEU A 219 -14.51 13.15 14.13
N PHE A 220 -13.85 12.76 13.03
CA PHE A 220 -13.38 11.40 12.84
C PHE A 220 -12.19 11.07 13.76
N LYS A 221 -12.30 9.96 14.49
CA LYS A 221 -11.19 9.39 15.29
C LYS A 221 -10.35 8.43 14.47
N SER A 222 -10.95 7.78 13.49
CA SER A 222 -10.27 6.82 12.63
C SER A 222 -10.60 7.03 11.15
N VAL A 223 -9.66 6.59 10.30
CA VAL A 223 -9.82 6.58 8.84
C VAL A 223 -9.36 5.24 8.30
N ILE A 224 -10.19 4.61 7.47
CA ILE A 224 -9.82 3.45 6.67
C ILE A 224 -9.76 3.91 5.20
N ILE A 225 -8.68 3.59 4.52
CA ILE A 225 -8.45 3.91 3.11
C ILE A 225 -8.34 2.60 2.33
N ASP A 226 -9.36 2.26 1.60
CA ASP A 226 -9.39 1.05 0.78
C ASP A 226 -8.84 1.32 -0.62
N GLU A 227 -8.07 0.34 -1.15
CA GLU A 227 -7.31 0.47 -2.39
C GLU A 227 -6.35 1.67 -2.35
N SER A 228 -5.57 1.76 -1.25
CA SER A 228 -4.68 2.89 -0.96
C SER A 228 -3.62 3.14 -2.03
N HIS A 229 -3.31 2.16 -2.90
CA HIS A 229 -2.46 2.34 -4.07
C HIS A 229 -2.95 3.47 -5.01
N ARG A 230 -4.22 3.89 -4.93
CA ARG A 230 -4.73 5.08 -5.62
C ARG A 230 -4.05 6.37 -5.14
N CYS A 231 -3.46 6.36 -3.96
CA CYS A 231 -2.68 7.47 -3.40
C CYS A 231 -1.18 7.39 -3.71
N LYS A 232 -0.72 6.49 -4.58
CA LYS A 232 0.70 6.26 -4.92
C LYS A 232 1.46 7.48 -5.44
N SER A 233 0.77 8.50 -5.92
CA SER A 233 1.38 9.75 -6.37
C SER A 233 0.98 10.93 -5.48
N ALA A 234 1.95 11.53 -4.79
CA ALA A 234 1.74 12.67 -3.91
C ALA A 234 1.20 13.92 -4.64
N SER A 235 1.36 14.01 -5.95
CA SER A 235 0.86 15.12 -6.76
C SER A 235 -0.65 15.09 -6.97
N THR A 236 -1.27 13.92 -6.86
CA THR A 236 -2.70 13.75 -7.12
C THR A 236 -3.55 14.45 -6.05
N GLN A 237 -4.72 14.93 -6.49
CA GLN A 237 -5.69 15.55 -5.61
C GLN A 237 -6.16 14.57 -4.51
N GLN A 238 -6.37 13.31 -4.88
CA GLN A 238 -6.80 12.25 -3.96
C GLN A 238 -5.79 12.03 -2.84
N ALA A 239 -4.49 11.85 -3.17
CA ALA A 239 -3.45 11.68 -2.18
C ALA A 239 -3.33 12.88 -1.22
N LYS A 240 -3.40 14.11 -1.77
CA LYS A 240 -3.37 15.34 -0.95
C LYS A 240 -4.56 15.40 0.02
N PHE A 241 -5.78 15.06 -0.43
CA PHE A 241 -6.95 15.08 0.43
C PHE A 241 -6.91 13.96 1.48
N CYS A 242 -6.55 12.74 1.11
CA CYS A 242 -6.37 11.66 2.08
C CYS A 242 -5.33 12.05 3.15
N LYS A 243 -4.17 12.60 2.73
CA LYS A 243 -3.16 13.08 3.68
C LYS A 243 -3.69 14.14 4.64
N GLY A 244 -4.43 15.13 4.12
CA GLY A 244 -5.00 16.20 4.96
C GLY A 244 -6.04 15.68 5.94
N ILE A 245 -6.95 14.81 5.50
CA ILE A 245 -7.98 14.19 6.34
C ILE A 245 -7.35 13.33 7.44
N CYS A 246 -6.27 12.60 7.13
CA CYS A 246 -5.57 11.72 8.06
C CYS A 246 -4.64 12.47 9.03
N THR A 247 -4.32 13.74 8.76
CA THR A 247 -3.42 14.51 9.62
C THR A 247 -3.98 14.60 11.05
N GLY A 248 -3.16 14.22 12.03
CA GLY A 248 -3.52 14.23 13.46
C GLY A 248 -4.44 13.10 13.92
N LYS A 249 -4.83 12.17 13.06
CA LYS A 249 -5.64 11.00 13.46
C LYS A 249 -4.77 9.96 14.15
N GLU A 250 -5.33 9.36 15.20
CA GLU A 250 -4.67 8.29 15.93
C GLU A 250 -4.74 6.96 15.19
N TRP A 251 -5.87 6.69 14.55
CA TRP A 251 -6.14 5.43 13.87
C TRP A 251 -6.25 5.63 12.36
N ILE A 252 -5.33 5.07 11.62
CA ILE A 252 -5.31 5.12 10.15
C ILE A 252 -4.97 3.74 9.63
N ILE A 253 -5.85 3.16 8.83
CA ILE A 253 -5.66 1.85 8.22
C ILE A 253 -5.73 2.00 6.71
N GLU A 254 -4.68 1.61 6.03
CA GLU A 254 -4.64 1.50 4.57
C GLU A 254 -4.78 0.04 4.16
N LEU A 255 -5.60 -0.23 3.15
CA LEU A 255 -5.81 -1.55 2.59
C LEU A 255 -5.42 -1.56 1.12
N THR A 256 -4.56 -2.49 0.74
CA THR A 256 -4.24 -2.72 -0.67
C THR A 256 -3.62 -4.11 -0.85
N GLY A 257 -3.99 -4.82 -1.91
CA GLY A 257 -3.30 -6.05 -2.32
C GLY A 257 -2.04 -5.78 -3.15
N THR A 258 -1.81 -4.53 -3.58
CA THR A 258 -0.71 -4.12 -4.47
C THR A 258 -0.08 -2.82 -3.98
N PRO A 259 0.65 -2.84 -2.85
CA PRO A 259 1.22 -1.63 -2.25
C PRO A 259 2.23 -0.93 -3.16
N VAL A 260 2.95 -1.70 -3.97
CA VAL A 260 3.91 -1.22 -4.97
C VAL A 260 3.41 -1.65 -6.36
N VAL A 261 3.09 -0.69 -7.20
CA VAL A 261 2.58 -0.94 -8.56
C VAL A 261 3.71 -0.84 -9.59
N ASN A 262 4.50 0.23 -9.54
CA ASN A 262 5.56 0.50 -10.52
C ASN A 262 6.95 0.51 -9.89
N SER A 263 7.09 1.13 -8.73
CA SER A 263 8.39 1.26 -8.04
C SER A 263 8.19 1.46 -6.53
N PRO A 264 9.21 1.20 -5.69
CA PRO A 264 9.14 1.47 -4.26
C PRO A 264 8.74 2.90 -3.90
N LYS A 265 8.93 3.87 -4.80
CA LYS A 265 8.47 5.27 -4.62
C LYS A 265 6.96 5.38 -4.44
N ASP A 266 6.18 4.42 -4.94
CA ASP A 266 4.72 4.37 -4.79
C ASP A 266 4.29 4.27 -3.31
N LEU A 267 5.17 3.77 -2.42
CA LEU A 267 4.91 3.69 -0.98
C LEU A 267 5.06 5.04 -0.26
N ILE A 268 5.87 5.96 -0.80
CA ILE A 268 6.18 7.22 -0.10
C ILE A 268 4.93 8.02 0.27
N PRO A 269 3.96 8.26 -0.64
CA PRO A 269 2.74 8.99 -0.28
C PRO A 269 1.86 8.22 0.71
N GLN A 270 1.81 6.90 0.60
CA GLN A 270 1.04 6.03 1.50
C GLN A 270 1.65 6.06 2.90
N LEU A 271 2.96 5.87 3.06
CA LEU A 271 3.66 6.01 4.34
C LEU A 271 3.52 7.42 4.92
N ALA A 272 3.48 8.45 4.06
CA ALA A 272 3.23 9.81 4.50
C ALA A 272 1.81 9.99 5.05
N ILE A 273 0.79 9.37 4.45
CA ILE A 273 -0.61 9.38 4.94
C ILE A 273 -0.67 8.71 6.32
N LEU A 274 -0.04 7.56 6.48
CA LEU A 274 0.07 6.82 7.74
C LEU A 274 0.91 7.58 8.80
N ASN A 275 1.67 8.60 8.38
CA ASN A 275 2.68 9.27 9.23
C ASN A 275 3.72 8.29 9.80
N ARG A 276 4.21 7.36 8.94
CA ARG A 276 5.17 6.30 9.26
C ARG A 276 6.47 6.40 8.44
N MET A 277 6.71 7.52 7.78
CA MET A 277 7.92 7.73 6.99
C MET A 277 9.19 7.72 7.85
N GLU A 278 9.09 8.17 9.10
CA GLU A 278 10.21 8.20 10.05
C GLU A 278 10.67 6.80 10.48
N ASP A 279 9.82 5.78 10.39
CA ASP A 279 10.19 4.39 10.65
C ASP A 279 11.27 3.88 9.67
N PHE A 280 11.38 4.56 8.54
CA PHE A 280 12.36 4.30 7.49
C PHE A 280 13.51 5.33 7.48
N GLY A 281 13.64 6.13 8.54
CA GLY A 281 14.62 7.22 8.63
C GLY A 281 14.25 8.47 7.84
N GLY A 282 13.00 8.58 7.36
CA GLY A 282 12.53 9.71 6.56
C GLY A 282 12.67 9.51 5.05
N TYR A 283 12.32 10.54 4.29
CA TYR A 283 12.26 10.49 2.82
C TYR A 283 13.60 10.14 2.16
N LYS A 284 14.68 10.84 2.52
CA LYS A 284 16.00 10.65 1.87
C LYS A 284 16.58 9.25 2.10
N PRO A 285 16.65 8.73 3.33
CA PRO A 285 17.08 7.36 3.59
C PRO A 285 16.24 6.32 2.87
N PHE A 286 14.90 6.50 2.85
CA PHE A 286 14.01 5.59 2.11
C PHE A 286 14.38 5.54 0.62
N VAL A 287 14.51 6.71 -0.03
CA VAL A 287 14.86 6.76 -1.47
C VAL A 287 16.22 6.14 -1.74
N ASN A 288 17.23 6.46 -0.91
CA ASN A 288 18.57 5.93 -1.10
C ASN A 288 18.67 4.40 -0.92
N ARG A 289 17.82 3.83 -0.06
CA ARG A 289 17.87 2.40 0.27
C ARG A 289 17.00 1.54 -0.66
N TYR A 290 15.86 2.06 -1.10
CA TYR A 290 14.83 1.26 -1.77
C TYR A 290 14.49 1.72 -3.20
N CYS A 291 14.91 2.90 -3.62
CA CYS A 291 14.59 3.49 -4.92
C CYS A 291 15.82 3.75 -5.77
#